data_9bf630cf6968611d9ff558ae1f33a7d4
#
_entry.id   9bf630cf6968611d9ff558ae1f33a7d4
#
_cell.length_a   1.000
_cell.length_b   1.000
_cell.length_c   1.000
_cell.angle_alpha   90.00
_cell.angle_beta   90.00
_cell.angle_gamma   90.00
#
_symmetry.space_group_name_H-M   'P 1'
#
loop_
_entity.id
_entity.type
_entity.pdbx_description
1 polymer ?
#
loop_
_entity_poly.entity_id
_entity_poly.type
_entity_poly.pdbx_seq_one_letter_code
_entity_poly.pdbx_strand_id
1 'polypeptide(L)'
;MRILFCKTGYMKYYKGINANDKLYNGGEYVQLTGDGGEQYNFSTVPFNQMEYCCGFVETKHKDGWRNTDSPNNQLHIEKIDPSAKDDTMIDDVLVVWCAVKPGIGLRVVGWYKNATVCRN
;
A
#
# COMPACT_ATOMS: atom_id res chain seq x y z
N MET A 1 -11.55 15.84 5.25
CA MET A 1 -11.32 14.78 4.25
C MET A 1 -10.23 13.84 4.75
N ARG A 2 -10.46 12.54 4.69
CA ARG A 2 -9.47 11.53 5.07
C ARG A 2 -8.63 11.16 3.86
N ILE A 3 -7.33 11.47 3.89
CA ILE A 3 -6.39 11.18 2.80
C ILE A 3 -5.17 10.46 3.35
N LEU A 4 -4.72 9.42 2.65
CA LEU A 4 -3.49 8.72 2.91
C LEU A 4 -2.65 8.67 1.64
N PHE A 5 -1.42 9.18 1.70
CA PHE A 5 -0.43 9.02 0.64
C PHE A 5 0.46 7.82 0.93
N CYS A 6 0.52 6.89 0.00
CA CYS A 6 1.34 5.70 0.10
C CYS A 6 2.38 5.68 -1.02
N LYS A 7 3.61 5.33 -0.68
CA LYS A 7 4.66 5.07 -1.66
C LYS A 7 4.69 3.58 -1.97
N THR A 8 4.74 3.25 -3.26
CA THR A 8 4.87 1.89 -3.76
C THR A 8 6.00 1.80 -4.78
N GLY A 9 6.43 0.59 -5.13
CA GLY A 9 7.31 0.39 -6.28
C GLY A 9 6.59 0.72 -7.59
N TYR A 10 7.33 1.15 -8.60
CA TYR A 10 6.75 1.50 -9.90
C TYR A 10 6.52 0.26 -10.76
N MET A 11 5.33 0.16 -11.31
CA MET A 11 4.95 -0.79 -12.36
C MET A 11 4.04 -0.10 -13.38
N LYS A 12 3.87 -0.71 -14.54
CA LYS A 12 2.91 -0.21 -15.55
C LYS A 12 1.47 -0.59 -15.23
N TYR A 13 1.24 -1.84 -14.82
CA TYR A 13 -0.11 -2.40 -14.71
C TYR A 13 -0.46 -2.94 -13.32
N TYR A 14 0.52 -3.27 -12.47
CA TYR A 14 0.30 -3.83 -11.13
C TYR A 14 -0.57 -5.09 -11.11
N LYS A 15 -0.36 -5.98 -12.09
CA LYS A 15 -1.09 -7.27 -12.23
C LYS A 15 -0.18 -8.48 -12.08
N GLY A 16 0.89 -8.32 -11.32
CA GLY A 16 1.91 -9.34 -11.15
C GLY A 16 3.18 -9.04 -11.97
N ILE A 17 4.33 -9.47 -11.45
CA ILE A 17 5.63 -9.29 -12.08
C ILE A 17 5.77 -10.26 -13.24
N ASN A 18 6.15 -9.75 -14.42
CA ASN A 18 6.43 -10.55 -15.61
C ASN A 18 7.51 -9.87 -16.46
N ALA A 19 7.88 -10.47 -17.60
CA ALA A 19 8.92 -9.95 -18.49
C ALA A 19 8.62 -8.53 -19.02
N ASN A 20 7.33 -8.17 -19.15
CA ASN A 20 6.85 -6.89 -19.69
C ASN A 20 6.50 -5.86 -18.63
N ASP A 21 6.41 -6.27 -17.37
CA ASP A 21 6.06 -5.38 -16.27
C ASP A 21 6.80 -5.79 -14.99
N LYS A 22 7.91 -5.11 -14.73
CA LYS A 22 8.78 -5.34 -13.57
C LYS A 22 8.49 -4.30 -12.49
N LEU A 23 8.67 -4.71 -11.23
CA LEU A 23 8.57 -3.81 -10.09
C LEU A 23 9.90 -3.06 -9.89
N TYR A 24 9.86 -1.75 -10.01
CA TYR A 24 11.00 -0.86 -9.76
C TYR A 24 10.91 -0.23 -8.37
N ASN A 25 12.02 -0.18 -7.66
CA ASN A 25 12.12 0.43 -6.33
C ASN A 25 11.19 -0.22 -5.28
N GLY A 26 10.98 -1.53 -5.38
CA GLY A 26 10.15 -2.30 -4.44
C GLY A 26 10.83 -2.67 -3.12
N GLY A 27 12.09 -2.22 -2.91
CA GLY A 27 12.85 -2.49 -1.69
C GLY A 27 13.68 -3.77 -1.75
N GLU A 28 14.41 -4.03 -0.65
CA GLU A 28 15.37 -5.13 -0.56
C GLU A 28 14.71 -6.51 -0.69
N TYR A 29 13.54 -6.68 -0.08
CA TYR A 29 12.80 -7.95 -0.15
C TYR A 29 12.48 -8.34 -1.60
N VAL A 30 12.00 -7.39 -2.40
CA VAL A 30 11.69 -7.61 -3.82
C VAL A 30 12.96 -7.92 -4.62
N GLN A 31 14.08 -7.25 -4.32
CA GLN A 31 15.37 -7.51 -4.97
C GLN A 31 15.87 -8.93 -4.71
N LEU A 32 15.65 -9.45 -3.49
CA LEU A 32 16.10 -10.78 -3.09
C LEU A 32 15.17 -11.90 -3.56
N THR A 33 13.85 -11.68 -3.55
CA THR A 33 12.85 -12.72 -3.80
C THR A 33 12.19 -12.63 -5.18
N GLY A 34 12.23 -11.45 -5.81
CA GLY A 34 11.49 -11.18 -7.03
C GLY A 34 9.97 -11.09 -6.82
N ASP A 35 9.51 -11.00 -5.58
CA ASP A 35 8.09 -10.97 -5.21
C ASP A 35 7.81 -9.80 -4.26
N GLY A 36 6.58 -9.31 -4.28
CA GLY A 36 6.13 -8.23 -3.40
C GLY A 36 4.63 -8.00 -3.54
N GLY A 37 3.95 -7.81 -2.39
CA GLY A 37 2.50 -7.60 -2.36
C GLY A 37 2.03 -6.40 -3.19
N GLU A 38 2.87 -5.39 -3.35
CA GLU A 38 2.60 -4.17 -4.12
C GLU A 38 2.32 -4.41 -5.61
N GLN A 39 2.81 -5.53 -6.16
CA GLN A 39 2.61 -5.88 -7.57
C GLN A 39 1.12 -6.05 -7.95
N TYR A 40 0.26 -6.28 -6.95
CA TYR A 40 -1.18 -6.50 -7.14
C TYR A 40 -2.05 -5.32 -6.71
N ASN A 41 -1.48 -4.15 -6.41
CA ASN A 41 -2.23 -3.02 -5.85
C ASN A 41 -3.43 -2.57 -6.68
N PHE A 42 -3.43 -2.78 -7.99
CA PHE A 42 -4.54 -2.43 -8.86
C PHE A 42 -5.23 -3.65 -9.51
N SER A 43 -4.91 -4.85 -9.04
CA SER A 43 -5.65 -6.05 -9.40
C SER A 43 -6.91 -6.16 -8.57
N THR A 44 -8.04 -6.44 -9.22
CA THR A 44 -9.31 -6.61 -8.50
C THR A 44 -9.50 -8.04 -8.04
N VAL A 45 -10.19 -8.18 -6.90
CA VAL A 45 -10.64 -9.47 -6.38
C VAL A 45 -12.16 -9.45 -6.21
N PRO A 46 -12.88 -10.49 -6.64
CA PRO A 46 -14.32 -10.54 -6.46
C PRO A 46 -14.69 -10.89 -5.01
N PHE A 47 -15.67 -10.16 -4.48
CA PHE A 47 -16.25 -10.45 -3.17
C PHE A 47 -17.70 -9.95 -3.13
N ASN A 48 -18.65 -10.81 -2.74
CA ASN A 48 -20.08 -10.48 -2.66
C ASN A 48 -20.63 -9.76 -3.91
N GLN A 49 -20.35 -10.30 -5.10
CA GLN A 49 -20.79 -9.77 -6.40
C GLN A 49 -20.22 -8.40 -6.77
N MET A 50 -19.21 -7.93 -6.05
CA MET A 50 -18.47 -6.70 -6.34
C MET A 50 -16.98 -7.00 -6.51
N GLU A 51 -16.28 -6.10 -7.18
CA GLU A 51 -14.83 -6.16 -7.31
C GLU A 51 -14.17 -5.12 -6.40
N TYR A 52 -13.13 -5.54 -5.69
CA TYR A 52 -12.36 -4.70 -4.78
C TYR A 52 -10.87 -4.75 -5.11
N CYS A 53 -10.17 -3.66 -4.86
CA CYS A 53 -8.72 -3.65 -4.79
C CYS A 53 -8.26 -3.81 -3.34
N CYS A 54 -7.26 -4.67 -3.13
CA CYS A 54 -6.56 -4.80 -1.84
C CYS A 54 -5.16 -4.24 -2.00
N GLY A 55 -4.88 -3.13 -1.32
CA GLY A 55 -3.57 -2.50 -1.34
C GLY A 55 -2.70 -3.01 -0.20
N PHE A 56 -1.42 -3.15 -0.48
CA PHE A 56 -0.42 -3.50 0.51
C PHE A 56 0.55 -2.34 0.69
N VAL A 57 0.79 -1.95 1.95
CA VAL A 57 1.79 -0.98 2.35
C VAL A 57 2.65 -1.58 3.45
N GLU A 58 3.95 -1.62 3.22
CA GLU A 58 4.90 -2.03 4.24
C GLU A 58 5.12 -0.90 5.24
N THR A 59 4.91 -1.18 6.52
CA THR A 59 5.24 -0.27 7.61
C THR A 59 6.71 -0.44 8.02
N LYS A 60 7.29 0.59 8.64
CA LYS A 60 8.66 0.49 9.16
C LYS A 60 8.69 -0.45 10.36
N HIS A 61 9.52 -1.46 10.31
CA HIS A 61 9.69 -2.45 11.37
C HIS A 61 10.78 -2.04 12.36
N LYS A 62 10.53 -0.99 13.14
CA LYS A 62 11.49 -0.49 14.14
C LYS A 62 11.77 -1.48 15.25
N ASP A 63 10.78 -2.27 15.63
CA ASP A 63 10.85 -3.24 16.74
C ASP A 63 11.00 -4.68 16.24
N GLY A 64 11.50 -4.86 15.01
CA GLY A 64 11.73 -6.16 14.38
C GLY A 64 10.51 -6.66 13.57
N TRP A 65 10.80 -7.43 12.55
CA TRP A 65 9.81 -7.93 11.56
C TRP A 65 8.68 -8.77 12.15
N ARG A 66 8.96 -9.46 13.26
CA ARG A 66 8.00 -10.40 13.87
C ARG A 66 7.10 -9.75 14.91
N ASN A 67 7.38 -8.52 15.27
CA ASN A 67 6.58 -7.83 16.28
C ASN A 67 5.48 -6.99 15.64
N THR A 68 4.46 -7.66 15.11
CA THR A 68 3.31 -7.03 14.43
C THR A 68 2.42 -6.24 15.40
N ASP A 69 2.48 -6.53 16.70
CA ASP A 69 1.67 -5.86 17.70
C ASP A 69 2.32 -4.58 18.24
N SER A 70 3.58 -4.33 17.86
CA SER A 70 4.25 -3.10 18.28
C SER A 70 3.59 -1.87 17.63
N PRO A 71 3.25 -0.82 18.41
CA PRO A 71 2.75 0.44 17.87
C PRO A 71 3.69 1.09 16.86
N ASN A 72 4.99 0.80 16.94
CA ASN A 72 6.00 1.32 16.01
C ASN A 72 5.95 0.65 14.62
N ASN A 73 5.27 -0.48 14.52
CA ASN A 73 5.18 -1.28 13.30
C ASN A 73 3.76 -1.22 12.67
N GLN A 74 2.94 -0.29 13.09
CA GLN A 74 1.56 -0.13 12.63
C GLN A 74 1.40 1.13 11.77
N LEU A 75 0.35 1.16 10.96
CA LEU A 75 -0.11 2.40 10.34
C LEU A 75 -0.75 3.30 11.40
N HIS A 76 -0.33 4.55 11.43
CA HIS A 76 -0.83 5.55 12.36
C HIS A 76 -2.09 6.22 11.81
N ILE A 77 -3.21 5.50 11.83
CA ILE A 77 -4.49 5.99 11.27
C ILE A 77 -5.00 7.24 12.02
N GLU A 78 -4.59 7.45 13.27
CA GLU A 78 -4.87 8.67 14.03
C GLU A 78 -4.24 9.94 13.42
N LYS A 79 -3.25 9.78 12.53
CA LYS A 79 -2.69 10.91 11.76
C LYS A 79 -3.54 11.26 10.54
N ILE A 80 -4.35 10.32 10.07
CA ILE A 80 -5.33 10.57 9.01
C ILE A 80 -6.56 11.26 9.60
N ASP A 81 -7.04 10.74 10.74
CA ASP A 81 -8.16 11.29 11.49
C ASP A 81 -7.92 11.09 12.99
N PRO A 82 -7.72 12.18 13.76
CA PRO A 82 -7.47 12.08 15.20
C PRO A 82 -8.56 11.34 15.99
N SER A 83 -9.79 11.31 15.50
CA SER A 83 -10.89 10.57 16.14
C SER A 83 -10.68 9.06 16.13
N ALA A 84 -9.80 8.55 15.26
CA ALA A 84 -9.48 7.13 15.13
C ALA A 84 -8.35 6.65 16.05
N LYS A 85 -8.01 7.41 17.10
CA LYS A 85 -6.89 7.09 17.99
C LYS A 85 -6.95 5.67 18.58
N ASP A 86 -8.13 5.23 18.95
CA ASP A 86 -8.33 3.93 19.58
C ASP A 86 -8.97 2.89 18.63
N ASP A 87 -9.12 3.23 17.35
CA ASP A 87 -9.72 2.36 16.36
C ASP A 87 -8.68 1.42 15.72
N THR A 88 -9.15 0.28 15.23
CA THR A 88 -8.32 -0.68 14.47
C THR A 88 -8.32 -0.40 12.98
N MET A 89 -9.31 0.32 12.49
CA MET A 89 -9.46 0.71 11.09
C MET A 89 -10.28 1.99 10.96
N ILE A 90 -10.17 2.64 9.83
CA ILE A 90 -11.02 3.78 9.43
C ILE A 90 -11.52 3.59 8.01
N ASP A 91 -12.74 4.03 7.77
CA ASP A 91 -13.39 3.99 6.47
C ASP A 91 -13.33 5.35 5.76
N ASP A 92 -13.80 5.37 4.52
CA ASP A 92 -13.97 6.56 3.69
C ASP A 92 -12.66 7.35 3.51
N VAL A 93 -11.59 6.62 3.22
CA VAL A 93 -10.27 7.20 2.99
C VAL A 93 -9.98 7.25 1.49
N LEU A 94 -9.51 8.40 1.01
CA LEU A 94 -8.87 8.50 -0.30
C LEU A 94 -7.40 8.07 -0.14
N VAL A 95 -7.05 6.93 -0.70
CA VAL A 95 -5.66 6.45 -0.72
C VAL A 95 -5.03 6.83 -2.05
N VAL A 96 -3.96 7.61 -2.01
CA VAL A 96 -3.22 8.04 -3.19
C VAL A 96 -1.89 7.29 -3.26
N TRP A 97 -1.72 6.51 -4.31
CA TRP A 97 -0.51 5.74 -4.55
C TRP A 97 0.49 6.53 -5.40
N CYS A 98 1.70 6.67 -4.87
CA CYS A 98 2.80 7.35 -5.53
C CYS A 98 3.97 6.40 -5.74
N ALA A 99 4.65 6.51 -6.87
CA ALA A 99 5.84 5.73 -7.18
C ALA A 99 6.87 6.56 -7.93
N VAL A 100 8.13 6.19 -7.81
CA VAL A 100 9.22 6.80 -8.57
C VAL A 100 9.31 6.12 -9.94
N LYS A 101 8.86 6.83 -10.98
CA LYS A 101 8.99 6.35 -12.35
C LYS A 101 10.45 6.53 -12.80
N PRO A 102 11.12 5.45 -13.30
CA PRO A 102 12.51 5.53 -13.73
C PRO A 102 12.74 6.64 -14.76
N GLY A 103 13.73 7.49 -14.52
CA GLY A 103 14.09 8.60 -15.40
C GLY A 103 13.18 9.83 -15.36
N ILE A 104 12.09 9.80 -14.55
CA ILE A 104 11.09 10.88 -14.49
C ILE A 104 10.91 11.42 -13.07
N GLY A 105 10.88 10.57 -12.03
CA GLY A 105 10.71 10.96 -10.66
C GLY A 105 9.36 10.53 -10.06
N LEU A 106 9.00 11.09 -8.91
CA LEU A 106 7.79 10.74 -8.17
C LEU A 106 6.53 11.13 -8.95
N ARG A 107 5.62 10.18 -9.10
CA ARG A 107 4.34 10.35 -9.79
C ARG A 107 3.22 9.64 -9.05
N VAL A 108 2.02 10.17 -9.16
CA VAL A 108 0.80 9.45 -8.77
C VAL A 108 0.54 8.36 -9.80
N VAL A 109 0.43 7.11 -9.33
CA VAL A 109 0.18 5.94 -10.20
C VAL A 109 -1.24 5.43 -10.09
N GLY A 110 -1.98 5.85 -9.08
CA GLY A 110 -3.39 5.49 -8.91
C GLY A 110 -3.93 5.93 -7.56
N TRP A 111 -5.18 5.64 -7.32
CA TRP A 111 -5.84 5.94 -6.04
C TRP A 111 -6.99 4.97 -5.79
N TYR A 112 -7.34 4.82 -4.50
CA TYR A 112 -8.56 4.14 -4.07
C TYR A 112 -9.54 5.17 -3.51
N LYS A 113 -10.78 5.10 -3.92
CA LYS A 113 -11.88 5.84 -3.30
C LYS A 113 -12.57 4.99 -2.27
N ASN A 114 -13.09 5.63 -1.22
CA ASN A 114 -13.89 4.96 -0.19
C ASN A 114 -13.16 3.74 0.42
N ALA A 115 -11.87 3.86 0.64
CA ALA A 115 -11.07 2.77 1.14
C ALA A 115 -11.23 2.61 2.66
N THR A 116 -11.17 1.38 3.12
CA THR A 116 -10.95 1.04 4.52
C THR A 116 -9.45 0.88 4.75
N VAL A 117 -8.89 1.62 5.69
CA VAL A 117 -7.48 1.54 6.06
C VAL A 117 -7.36 0.91 7.43
N CYS A 118 -6.62 -0.19 7.50
CA CYS A 118 -6.37 -0.93 8.73
C CYS A 118 -5.07 -0.48 9.40
N ARG A 119 -5.06 -0.45 10.73
CA ARG A 119 -3.86 -0.16 11.53
C ARG A 119 -2.80 -1.24 11.38
N ASN A 120 -3.24 -2.49 11.31
CA ASN A 120 -2.37 -3.67 11.14
C ASN A 120 -2.60 -4.36 9.80
#